data_012024abb576668275acbe6e8766f781
#
_entry.id   012024abb576668275acbe6e8766f781
#
_cell.length_a   1.000
_cell.length_b   1.000
_cell.length_c   1.000
_cell.angle_alpha   90.00
_cell.angle_beta   90.00
_cell.angle_gamma   90.00
#
_symmetry.space_group_name_H-M   'P 1'
#
loop_
_entity.id
_entity.type
_entity.pdbx_description
1 polymer ?
#
loop_
_entity_poly.entity_id
_entity_poly.type
_entity_poly.pdbx_seq_one_letter_code
_entity_poly.pdbx_strand_id
1 'polypeptide(L)'
;VPVPAWLQQRLEAAGGSVPFARYMDWALHDPEHGAYGAGRLRIGRHGDFATAPSLGADFAGLLAAQVAQWLKELALDPPTQDTSSQEIGSSRLSLIETGPGEGDLAGQLAAALVDGWPLLAACTELVLVEPNAGMAARQ
;
A
#
# COMPACT_ATOMS: atom_id res chain seq x y z
N VAL A 1 -3.76 27.93 15.70
CA VAL A 1 -4.80 27.48 14.75
C VAL A 1 -5.97 26.95 15.57
N PRO A 2 -7.23 27.39 15.35
CA PRO A 2 -8.37 26.88 16.09
C PRO A 2 -8.61 25.40 15.77
N VAL A 3 -9.09 24.65 16.77
CA VAL A 3 -9.49 23.25 16.59
C VAL A 3 -10.70 23.20 15.62
N PRO A 4 -10.70 22.35 14.59
CA PRO A 4 -11.84 22.20 13.70
C PRO A 4 -13.12 21.79 14.45
N ALA A 5 -14.27 22.34 14.06
CA ALA A 5 -15.53 22.12 14.76
C ALA A 5 -15.92 20.64 14.88
N TRP A 6 -15.70 19.84 13.84
CA TRP A 6 -15.98 18.40 13.85
C TRP A 6 -15.15 17.64 14.91
N LEU A 7 -13.87 18.05 15.07
CA LEU A 7 -12.97 17.44 16.05
C LEU A 7 -13.33 17.88 17.48
N GLN A 8 -13.69 19.14 17.65
CA GLN A 8 -14.17 19.65 18.94
C GLN A 8 -15.43 18.92 19.39
N GLN A 9 -16.42 18.74 18.50
CA GLN A 9 -17.65 18.00 18.80
C GLN A 9 -17.37 16.54 19.20
N ARG A 10 -16.44 15.86 18.50
CA ARG A 10 -16.04 14.49 18.85
C ARG A 10 -15.34 14.40 20.20
N LEU A 11 -14.47 15.35 20.49
CA LEU A 11 -13.81 15.43 21.81
C LEU A 11 -14.82 15.66 22.93
N GLU A 12 -15.75 16.60 22.76
CA GLU A 12 -16.82 16.88 23.72
C GLU A 12 -17.70 15.63 23.95
N ALA A 13 -18.12 14.95 22.89
CA ALA A 13 -18.88 13.71 22.97
C ALA A 13 -18.12 12.56 23.67
N ALA A 14 -16.79 12.58 23.64
CA ALA A 14 -15.92 11.62 24.32
C ALA A 14 -15.55 12.04 25.76
N GLY A 15 -16.16 13.09 26.32
CA GLY A 15 -15.87 13.57 27.67
C GLY A 15 -14.68 14.52 27.78
N GLY A 16 -14.30 15.16 26.68
CA GLY A 16 -13.25 16.19 26.61
C GLY A 16 -11.83 15.69 26.38
N SER A 17 -11.59 14.38 26.45
CA SER A 17 -10.28 13.79 26.19
C SER A 17 -10.39 12.39 25.60
N VAL A 18 -9.38 12.01 24.78
CA VAL A 18 -9.27 10.66 24.20
C VAL A 18 -7.79 10.23 24.20
N PRO A 19 -7.50 8.92 24.17
CA PRO A 19 -6.15 8.44 23.93
C PRO A 19 -5.60 8.99 22.61
N PHE A 20 -4.30 9.30 22.56
CA PHE A 20 -3.66 9.87 21.38
C PHE A 20 -3.85 9.00 20.13
N ALA A 21 -3.82 7.68 20.25
CA ALA A 21 -4.08 6.76 19.15
C ALA A 21 -5.46 7.00 18.50
N ARG A 22 -6.49 7.25 19.33
CA ARG A 22 -7.84 7.53 18.82
C ARG A 22 -7.93 8.89 18.13
N TYR A 23 -7.24 9.89 18.67
CA TYR A 23 -7.11 11.18 18.02
C TYR A 23 -6.43 11.05 16.65
N MET A 24 -5.33 10.30 16.56
CA MET A 24 -4.63 10.04 15.30
C MET A 24 -5.50 9.29 14.29
N ASP A 25 -6.26 8.30 14.75
CA ASP A 25 -7.21 7.59 13.90
C ASP A 25 -8.23 8.55 13.26
N TRP A 26 -8.83 9.42 14.04
CA TRP A 26 -9.73 10.46 13.51
C TRP A 26 -9.04 11.43 12.55
N ALA A 27 -7.88 11.95 12.94
CA ALA A 27 -7.16 12.94 12.14
C ALA A 27 -6.66 12.39 10.80
N LEU A 28 -6.36 11.10 10.73
CA LEU A 28 -5.80 10.46 9.55
C LEU A 28 -6.86 9.71 8.73
N HIS A 29 -7.77 8.97 9.37
CA HIS A 29 -8.60 7.98 8.70
C HIS A 29 -10.10 8.29 8.67
N ASP A 30 -10.55 9.40 9.30
CA ASP A 30 -11.96 9.81 9.18
C ASP A 30 -12.34 9.98 7.71
N PRO A 31 -13.46 9.35 7.23
CA PRO A 31 -13.81 9.36 5.81
C PRO A 31 -14.17 10.74 5.25
N GLU A 32 -14.56 11.69 6.11
CA GLU A 32 -14.92 13.06 5.68
C GLU A 32 -13.83 14.09 5.98
N HIS A 33 -13.06 13.88 7.03
CA HIS A 33 -12.17 14.89 7.60
C HIS A 33 -10.71 14.45 7.71
N GLY A 34 -10.45 13.15 7.73
CA GLY A 34 -9.10 12.59 7.86
C GLY A 34 -8.22 12.87 6.65
N ALA A 35 -6.94 13.06 6.90
CA ALA A 35 -5.98 13.39 5.86
C ALA A 35 -5.95 12.32 4.73
N TYR A 36 -5.91 11.05 5.10
CA TYR A 36 -5.97 9.91 4.18
C TYR A 36 -7.42 9.49 3.89
N GLY A 37 -8.26 9.38 4.93
CA GLY A 37 -9.62 8.88 4.80
C GLY A 37 -10.45 9.68 3.80
N ALA A 38 -10.37 11.01 3.86
CA ALA A 38 -11.05 11.92 2.93
C ALA A 38 -10.32 12.11 1.58
N GLY A 39 -9.18 11.44 1.35
CA GLY A 39 -8.39 11.56 0.13
C GLY A 39 -7.84 12.98 -0.11
N ARG A 40 -7.66 13.78 0.93
CA ARG A 40 -7.19 15.18 0.80
C ARG A 40 -5.70 15.29 0.64
N LEU A 41 -4.97 14.38 1.29
CA LEU A 41 -3.53 14.36 1.28
C LEU A 41 -3.01 13.96 -0.11
N ARG A 42 -1.97 14.65 -0.57
CA ARG A 42 -1.29 14.38 -1.84
C ARG A 42 0.15 13.98 -1.57
N ILE A 43 0.54 12.84 -2.13
CA ILE A 43 1.93 12.36 -2.08
C ILE A 43 2.58 12.69 -3.42
N GLY A 44 3.79 13.22 -3.40
CA GLY A 44 4.53 13.53 -4.61
C GLY A 44 5.33 14.80 -4.51
N ARG A 45 6.10 15.09 -5.56
CA ARG A 45 7.03 16.25 -5.64
C ARG A 45 6.37 17.61 -5.37
N HIS A 46 5.10 17.74 -5.70
CA HIS A 46 4.29 18.96 -5.52
C HIS A 46 3.11 18.75 -4.55
N GLY A 47 3.14 17.66 -3.78
CA GLY A 47 2.14 17.32 -2.78
C GLY A 47 2.49 17.81 -1.38
N ASP A 48 1.79 17.27 -0.39
CA ASP A 48 2.02 17.59 1.04
C ASP A 48 3.36 17.03 1.52
N PHE A 49 3.80 15.90 0.98
CA PHE A 49 5.15 15.33 1.16
C PHE A 49 5.50 14.40 0.00
N ALA A 50 6.80 14.09 -0.13
CA ALA A 50 7.30 13.16 -1.12
C ALA A 50 7.85 11.89 -0.45
N THR A 51 7.70 10.76 -1.15
CA THR A 51 8.32 9.47 -0.81
C THR A 51 9.32 9.09 -1.90
N ALA A 52 10.21 8.14 -1.65
CA ALA A 52 11.17 7.71 -2.66
C ALA A 52 10.49 7.27 -3.98
N PRO A 53 9.42 6.45 -3.97
CA PRO A 53 8.70 6.10 -5.19
C PRO A 53 8.10 7.31 -5.93
N SER A 54 7.62 8.32 -5.21
CA SER A 54 7.02 9.51 -5.83
C SER A 54 8.02 10.46 -6.47
N LEU A 55 9.33 10.22 -6.30
CA LEU A 55 10.41 11.01 -6.90
C LEU A 55 10.95 10.40 -8.20
N GLY A 56 10.68 9.12 -8.46
CA GLY A 56 11.13 8.43 -9.66
C GLY A 56 11.25 6.92 -9.47
N ALA A 57 11.57 6.19 -10.54
CA ALA A 57 11.58 4.75 -10.58
C ALA A 57 12.84 4.08 -9.99
N ASP A 58 13.86 4.85 -9.61
CA ASP A 58 15.15 4.29 -9.16
C ASP A 58 15.00 3.39 -7.92
N PHE A 59 14.17 3.82 -6.96
CA PHE A 59 13.90 3.03 -5.76
C PHE A 59 13.25 1.69 -6.10
N ALA A 60 12.22 1.71 -6.93
CA ALA A 60 11.53 0.51 -7.37
C ALA A 60 12.44 -0.41 -8.20
N GLY A 61 13.30 0.16 -9.06
CA GLY A 61 14.28 -0.59 -9.84
C GLY A 61 15.28 -1.35 -8.97
N LEU A 62 15.80 -0.71 -7.91
CA LEU A 62 16.68 -1.38 -6.95
C LEU A 62 15.94 -2.47 -6.16
N LEU A 63 14.72 -2.20 -5.74
CA LEU A 63 13.90 -3.15 -4.98
C LEU A 63 13.49 -4.36 -5.83
N ALA A 64 13.21 -4.15 -7.13
CA ALA A 64 12.76 -5.20 -8.06
C ALA A 64 13.71 -6.40 -8.12
N ALA A 65 15.02 -6.16 -8.09
CA ALA A 65 16.02 -7.23 -8.10
C ALA A 65 15.89 -8.14 -6.86
N GLN A 66 15.71 -7.54 -5.68
CA GLN A 66 15.52 -8.27 -4.42
C GLN A 66 14.17 -9.00 -4.39
N VAL A 67 13.11 -8.32 -4.81
CA VAL A 67 11.76 -8.93 -4.90
C VAL A 67 11.77 -10.11 -5.87
N ALA A 68 12.40 -9.99 -7.04
CA ALA A 68 12.53 -11.07 -7.98
C ALA A 68 13.30 -12.28 -7.42
N GLN A 69 14.32 -12.03 -6.58
CA GLN A 69 15.02 -13.11 -5.90
C GLN A 69 14.08 -13.83 -4.91
N TRP A 70 13.36 -13.12 -4.06
CA TRP A 70 12.43 -13.71 -3.10
C TRP A 70 11.30 -14.50 -3.79
N LEU A 71 10.73 -13.93 -4.86
CA LEU A 71 9.70 -14.62 -5.63
C LEU A 71 10.21 -15.92 -6.28
N LYS A 72 11.47 -15.95 -6.78
CA LYS A 72 12.10 -17.17 -7.27
C LYS A 72 12.29 -18.22 -6.18
N GLU A 73 12.77 -17.81 -5.02
CA GLU A 73 12.96 -18.70 -3.86
C GLU A 73 11.62 -19.31 -3.43
N LEU A 74 10.55 -18.51 -3.33
CA LEU A 74 9.20 -18.98 -3.01
C LEU A 74 8.62 -19.92 -4.09
N ALA A 75 8.94 -19.69 -5.35
CA ALA A 75 8.49 -20.54 -6.44
C ALA A 75 9.19 -21.93 -6.44
N LEU A 76 10.44 -21.98 -5.97
CA LEU A 76 11.24 -23.22 -5.91
C LEU A 76 10.97 -24.05 -4.67
N ASP A 77 10.57 -23.43 -3.58
CA ASP A 77 10.29 -24.07 -2.29
C ASP A 77 8.89 -23.65 -1.78
N PRO A 78 7.82 -24.12 -2.47
CA PRO A 78 6.47 -23.78 -2.05
C PRO A 78 6.23 -24.31 -0.64
N PRO A 79 5.64 -23.53 0.28
CA PRO A 79 5.31 -24.00 1.62
C PRO A 79 4.47 -25.27 1.51
N THR A 80 4.93 -26.34 2.15
CA THR A 80 4.26 -27.64 2.18
C THR A 80 2.90 -27.50 2.87
N GLN A 81 1.87 -27.20 2.08
CA GLN A 81 0.48 -27.32 2.48
C GLN A 81 -0.05 -28.65 1.96
N ASP A 82 -0.84 -29.30 2.79
CA ASP A 82 -1.49 -30.60 2.58
C ASP A 82 -1.92 -30.81 1.13
N THR A 83 -1.21 -31.69 0.43
CA THR A 83 -1.36 -32.00 -0.98
C THR A 83 -2.45 -33.04 -1.17
N SER A 84 -3.72 -32.65 -1.11
CA SER A 84 -4.79 -33.53 -1.59
C SER A 84 -5.46 -33.13 -2.90
N SER A 85 -5.09 -32.02 -3.53
CA SER A 85 -5.65 -31.61 -4.84
C SER A 85 -4.88 -30.46 -5.49
N GLN A 86 -3.59 -30.56 -5.74
CA GLN A 86 -2.90 -29.58 -6.58
C GLN A 86 -2.45 -30.18 -7.89
N GLU A 87 -3.08 -29.73 -8.98
CA GLU A 87 -2.52 -29.85 -10.31
C GLU A 87 -1.16 -29.13 -10.35
N ILE A 88 -0.14 -29.87 -10.65
CA ILE A 88 1.23 -29.39 -10.85
C ILE A 88 1.20 -28.46 -12.07
N GLY A 89 1.23 -27.14 -11.85
CA GLY A 89 1.33 -26.21 -12.99
C GLY A 89 1.01 -24.74 -12.81
N SER A 90 0.49 -24.29 -11.68
CA SER A 90 0.17 -22.85 -11.52
C SER A 90 0.26 -22.36 -10.09
N SER A 91 1.42 -22.44 -9.46
CA SER A 91 1.65 -21.67 -8.22
C SER A 91 1.64 -20.18 -8.58
N ARG A 92 0.50 -19.52 -8.39
CA ARG A 92 0.43 -18.06 -8.47
C ARG A 92 1.09 -17.48 -7.22
N LEU A 93 2.09 -16.66 -7.45
CA LEU A 93 2.73 -15.87 -6.40
C LEU A 93 1.93 -14.58 -6.17
N SER A 94 1.86 -14.10 -4.94
CA SER A 94 1.24 -12.81 -4.64
C SER A 94 2.28 -11.87 -4.04
N LEU A 95 2.43 -10.71 -4.64
CA LEU A 95 3.18 -9.59 -4.10
C LEU A 95 2.20 -8.57 -3.54
N ILE A 96 2.25 -8.34 -2.24
CA ILE A 96 1.27 -7.50 -1.53
C ILE A 96 1.92 -6.21 -1.08
N GLU A 97 1.38 -5.07 -1.48
CA GLU A 97 1.73 -3.75 -0.95
C GLU A 97 0.61 -3.23 -0.05
N THR A 98 0.96 -2.86 1.18
CA THR A 98 0.02 -2.27 2.14
C THR A 98 0.26 -0.78 2.27
N GLY A 99 -0.82 0.02 2.18
CA GLY A 99 -0.73 1.49 2.18
C GLY A 99 -0.02 2.05 0.95
N PRO A 100 -0.42 1.68 -0.28
CA PRO A 100 0.31 2.01 -1.51
C PRO A 100 0.28 3.51 -1.88
N GLY A 101 -0.43 4.33 -1.12
CA GLY A 101 -0.51 5.76 -1.37
C GLY A 101 -1.13 6.08 -2.72
N GLU A 102 -0.37 6.73 -3.60
CA GLU A 102 -0.81 7.02 -4.99
C GLU A 102 -0.57 5.81 -5.95
N GLY A 103 -0.01 4.70 -5.46
CA GLY A 103 0.30 3.51 -6.27
C GLY A 103 1.62 3.57 -7.04
N ASP A 104 2.44 4.59 -6.78
CA ASP A 104 3.71 4.80 -7.51
C ASP A 104 4.66 3.60 -7.40
N LEU A 105 4.86 3.06 -6.18
CA LEU A 105 5.77 1.93 -5.98
C LEU A 105 5.25 0.68 -6.70
N ALA A 106 3.98 0.35 -6.53
CA ALA A 106 3.34 -0.79 -7.18
C ALA A 106 3.50 -0.76 -8.70
N GLY A 107 3.15 0.37 -9.32
CA GLY A 107 3.24 0.54 -10.77
C GLY A 107 4.68 0.44 -11.29
N GLN A 108 5.62 1.11 -10.63
CA GLN A 108 7.03 1.09 -11.00
C GLN A 108 7.67 -0.28 -10.78
N LEU A 109 7.33 -0.97 -9.69
CA LEU A 109 7.82 -2.30 -9.38
C LEU A 109 7.28 -3.34 -10.37
N ALA A 110 5.99 -3.26 -10.72
CA ALA A 110 5.38 -4.11 -11.74
C ALA A 110 6.08 -3.92 -13.09
N ALA A 111 6.33 -2.69 -13.52
CA ALA A 111 7.06 -2.39 -14.75
C ALA A 111 8.48 -2.98 -14.71
N ALA A 112 9.23 -2.77 -13.63
CA ALA A 112 10.58 -3.30 -13.49
C ALA A 112 10.62 -4.84 -13.48
N LEU A 113 9.61 -5.51 -12.89
CA LEU A 113 9.50 -6.97 -12.92
C LEU A 113 9.16 -7.49 -14.32
N VAL A 114 8.28 -6.81 -15.04
CA VAL A 114 7.94 -7.18 -16.44
C VAL A 114 9.17 -7.05 -17.34
N ASP A 115 9.95 -5.99 -17.21
CA ASP A 115 11.13 -5.74 -18.02
C ASP A 115 12.28 -6.70 -17.69
N GLY A 116 12.57 -6.90 -16.41
CA GLY A 116 13.72 -7.69 -15.98
C GLY A 116 13.46 -9.19 -15.82
N TRP A 117 12.22 -9.58 -15.49
CA TRP A 117 11.86 -10.98 -15.16
C TRP A 117 10.44 -11.33 -15.68
N PRO A 118 10.20 -11.30 -17.01
CA PRO A 118 8.86 -11.42 -17.59
C PRO A 118 8.15 -12.73 -17.24
N LEU A 119 8.85 -13.84 -17.15
CA LEU A 119 8.25 -15.14 -16.78
C LEU A 119 7.79 -15.15 -15.32
N LEU A 120 8.55 -14.51 -14.44
CA LEU A 120 8.20 -14.37 -13.02
C LEU A 120 7.01 -13.41 -12.84
N ALA A 121 7.03 -12.30 -13.57
CA ALA A 121 5.92 -11.34 -13.57
C ALA A 121 4.61 -11.99 -14.04
N ALA A 122 4.66 -12.86 -15.06
CA ALA A 122 3.49 -13.54 -15.58
C ALA A 122 2.81 -14.51 -14.59
N CYS A 123 3.55 -15.03 -13.60
CA CYS A 123 3.00 -15.89 -12.54
C CYS A 123 2.82 -15.16 -11.19
N THR A 124 3.04 -13.85 -11.14
CA THR A 124 2.91 -13.04 -9.92
C THR A 124 1.72 -12.10 -10.03
N GLU A 125 0.85 -12.14 -9.03
CA GLU A 125 -0.25 -11.20 -8.84
C GLU A 125 0.22 -10.06 -7.92
N LEU A 126 -0.02 -8.81 -8.31
CA LEU A 126 0.20 -7.65 -7.46
C LEU A 126 -1.11 -7.25 -6.77
N VAL A 127 -1.10 -7.25 -5.44
CA VAL A 127 -2.27 -6.95 -4.61
C VAL A 127 -2.01 -5.66 -3.82
N LEU A 128 -2.89 -4.68 -3.95
CA LEU A 128 -2.84 -3.44 -3.20
C LEU A 128 -3.86 -3.50 -2.05
N VAL A 129 -3.42 -3.15 -0.85
CA VAL A 129 -4.28 -3.09 0.35
C VAL A 129 -4.32 -1.67 0.88
N GLU A 130 -5.42 -0.97 0.63
CA GLU A 130 -5.65 0.41 1.06
C GLU A 130 -6.98 0.51 1.82
N PRO A 131 -6.95 0.76 3.15
CA PRO A 131 -8.17 0.86 3.96
C PRO A 131 -8.93 2.17 3.76
N ASN A 132 -8.28 3.21 3.22
CA ASN A 132 -8.87 4.53 3.06
C ASN A 132 -9.49 4.67 1.66
N ALA A 133 -10.82 4.69 1.58
CA ALA A 133 -11.54 4.79 0.31
C ALA A 133 -11.11 6.02 -0.53
N GLY A 134 -10.81 7.15 0.12
CA GLY A 134 -10.33 8.36 -0.54
C GLY A 134 -8.94 8.21 -1.19
N MET A 135 -8.10 7.32 -0.67
CA MET A 135 -6.81 6.97 -1.29
C MET A 135 -6.99 5.90 -2.35
N ALA A 136 -7.74 4.83 -2.06
CA ALA A 136 -8.00 3.73 -2.99
C ALA A 136 -8.60 4.19 -4.33
N ALA A 137 -9.43 5.24 -4.31
CA ALA A 137 -10.02 5.80 -5.52
C ALA A 137 -9.02 6.47 -6.48
N ARG A 138 -7.74 6.58 -6.10
CA ARG A 138 -6.68 7.23 -6.90
C ARG A 138 -5.64 6.26 -7.45
N GLN A 139 -5.70 5.02 -7.03
CA GLN A 139 -4.84 3.91 -7.48
C GLN A 139 -5.41 3.26 -8.75
#